data_b6e37e47e1da1c9d0c3c79a36f67d893
#
_entry.id   b6e37e47e1da1c9d0c3c79a36f67d893
#
_cell.length_a   1.000
_cell.length_b   1.000
_cell.length_c   1.000
_cell.angle_alpha   90.00
_cell.angle_beta   90.00
_cell.angle_gamma   90.00
#
_symmetry.space_group_name_H-M   'P 1'
#
loop_
_entity.id
_entity.type
_entity.pdbx_description
1 polymer ?
#
loop_
_entity_poly.entity_id
_entity_poly.type
_entity_poly.pdbx_seq_one_letter_code
_entity_poly.pdbx_strand_id
1 'polypeptide(L)'
;MSRIYCGGGGISTAVQASDKADSTTNRRYVGKLDSIQKINEVIIVGTPVIPKYREVIPAQVLKEVDLQRLNSLSVADAIRYFAGVQLKDYGGVGGLKTVNIRSMGTNHMAVFYDGIQLGNAQNGQVDLGRFSLDDVEEISLYNGQKSDIFQSAKDFGASGTIYITTRRPRFEEGKRANFKATMKTGSFGLINPSMRYEYKISDAVSSSFSGEWINATGRYKFRYRRRNTLGEIAYDTTAYRQNGDINATRMEAGLHGKMADGQWTVRAYTYNSERGIPGAIVNNVFRHGERLWDTNSFIQGTLTNRWSKKFRTLFNTKYAADYTHYENQDAKLIQTKNTY
;
A
#
# COMPACT_ATOMS: atom_id res chain seq x y z
N MET A 1 8.66 -47.74 17.29
CA MET A 1 9.61 -48.31 16.31
C MET A 1 9.67 -47.31 15.16
N SER A 2 10.65 -46.60 14.85
CA SER A 2 12.09 -46.66 14.73
C SER A 2 12.63 -45.24 14.84
N ARG A 3 13.70 -45.09 15.55
CA ARG A 3 14.58 -43.93 15.60
C ARG A 3 15.43 -43.87 14.35
N ILE A 4 15.75 -42.69 13.82
CA ILE A 4 16.99 -42.46 13.08
C ILE A 4 17.65 -41.18 13.58
N TYR A 5 18.86 -41.34 14.08
CA TYR A 5 19.88 -40.33 14.40
C TYR A 5 20.66 -39.98 13.12
N CYS A 6 21.09 -38.72 12.99
CA CYS A 6 22.31 -38.32 12.27
C CYS A 6 22.75 -37.03 12.91
N GLY A 7 23.84 -36.85 13.55
CA GLY A 7 25.21 -37.25 13.34
C GLY A 7 25.93 -36.07 12.69
N GLY A 8 26.60 -35.21 13.53
CA GLY A 8 27.36 -34.05 13.10
C GLY A 8 28.67 -34.42 12.42
N GLY A 9 29.29 -33.46 11.75
CA GLY A 9 30.62 -33.58 11.17
C GLY A 9 31.14 -32.22 10.74
N GLY A 10 31.78 -31.51 11.65
CA GLY A 10 32.59 -30.36 11.31
C GLY A 10 33.90 -30.83 10.66
N ILE A 11 34.29 -30.19 9.58
CA ILE A 11 35.64 -30.35 8.99
C ILE A 11 36.29 -28.97 9.02
N SER A 12 37.23 -28.83 9.94
CA SER A 12 38.19 -27.73 10.03
C SER A 12 39.41 -28.14 9.19
N THR A 13 39.70 -27.44 8.12
CA THR A 13 40.94 -27.58 7.37
C THR A 13 41.87 -26.42 7.76
N ALA A 14 42.89 -26.77 8.52
CA ALA A 14 44.07 -25.94 8.74
C ALA A 14 45.00 -26.04 7.52
N VAL A 15 45.36 -24.92 6.94
CA VAL A 15 46.43 -24.84 5.93
C VAL A 15 47.69 -24.42 6.63
N GLN A 16 48.67 -25.35 6.65
CA GLN A 16 50.05 -25.10 7.05
C GLN A 16 50.79 -24.35 5.95
N ALA A 17 51.39 -23.23 6.27
CA ALA A 17 52.37 -22.55 5.43
C ALA A 17 53.74 -23.20 5.64
N SER A 18 54.37 -23.66 4.59
CA SER A 18 55.76 -24.12 4.60
C SER A 18 56.67 -22.97 4.22
N ASP A 19 57.56 -22.62 5.12
CA ASP A 19 58.74 -21.74 4.87
C ASP A 19 59.67 -22.38 3.84
N LYS A 20 60.00 -21.65 2.81
CA LYS A 20 61.26 -21.78 2.10
C LYS A 20 61.92 -20.41 1.96
N ALA A 21 62.95 -20.26 2.71
CA ALA A 21 63.93 -19.19 2.54
C ALA A 21 64.65 -19.37 1.21
N ASP A 22 64.72 -18.32 0.42
CA ASP A 22 65.82 -18.14 -0.53
C ASP A 22 66.26 -16.65 -0.53
N SER A 23 67.55 -16.53 -0.44
CA SER A 23 68.30 -15.31 -0.21
C SER A 23 68.55 -14.55 -1.51
N THR A 24 68.82 -13.26 -1.34
CA THR A 24 69.51 -12.30 -2.25
C THR A 24 68.60 -11.54 -3.22
N THR A 25 68.33 -10.32 -2.90
CA THR A 25 68.87 -9.15 -3.59
C THR A 25 68.34 -7.83 -2.97
N ASN A 26 69.24 -7.09 -2.44
CA ASN A 26 69.04 -5.79 -1.83
C ASN A 26 68.69 -4.73 -2.91
N ARG A 27 67.41 -4.39 -3.07
CA ARG A 27 66.97 -3.17 -3.79
C ARG A 27 66.15 -2.32 -2.84
N ARG A 28 66.76 -1.26 -2.34
CA ARG A 28 66.05 -0.17 -1.65
C ARG A 28 65.03 0.43 -2.60
N TYR A 29 63.74 0.05 -2.45
CA TYR A 29 62.62 0.84 -2.93
C TYR A 29 62.35 1.91 -1.86
N VAL A 30 62.80 3.13 -2.12
CA VAL A 30 62.28 4.31 -1.44
C VAL A 30 60.91 4.57 -2.05
N GLY A 31 59.91 3.87 -1.57
CA GLY A 31 58.50 4.17 -1.85
C GLY A 31 58.10 5.42 -1.10
N LYS A 32 57.71 6.45 -1.82
CA LYS A 32 57.02 7.62 -1.26
C LYS A 32 55.76 7.15 -0.51
N LEU A 33 55.89 6.95 0.77
CA LEU A 33 54.77 6.88 1.72
C LEU A 33 54.36 8.31 2.07
N ASP A 34 53.66 9.00 1.20
CA ASP A 34 52.95 10.22 1.56
C ASP A 34 51.87 10.52 0.53
N SER A 35 50.83 9.69 0.51
CA SER A 35 49.55 10.10 0.03
C SER A 35 48.53 9.74 1.11
N ILE A 36 48.25 10.70 1.98
CA ILE A 36 47.07 10.66 2.83
C ILE A 36 45.88 10.70 1.87
N GLN A 37 45.33 9.51 1.54
CA GLN A 37 44.01 9.45 0.90
C GLN A 37 43.01 9.95 1.91
N LYS A 38 42.51 11.16 1.72
CA LYS A 38 41.31 11.64 2.42
C LYS A 38 40.17 10.76 1.96
N ILE A 39 39.79 9.78 2.77
CA ILE A 39 38.52 9.06 2.64
C ILE A 39 37.47 10.11 2.92
N ASN A 40 36.65 10.45 1.91
CA ASN A 40 35.52 11.32 2.10
C ASN A 40 34.61 10.67 3.14
N GLU A 41 34.34 11.40 4.22
CA GLU A 41 33.45 10.98 5.27
C GLU A 41 32.09 10.69 4.65
N VAL A 42 31.68 9.42 4.65
CA VAL A 42 30.34 9.02 4.23
C VAL A 42 29.41 9.37 5.39
N ILE A 43 28.84 10.57 5.35
CA ILE A 43 27.76 10.92 6.28
C ILE A 43 26.53 10.10 5.89
N ILE A 44 26.35 8.98 6.57
CA ILE A 44 25.09 8.23 6.50
C ILE A 44 24.05 9.05 7.26
N VAL A 45 23.32 9.91 6.54
CA VAL A 45 22.12 10.55 7.07
C VAL A 45 21.02 9.48 7.09
N GLY A 46 21.15 8.53 8.00
CA GLY A 46 20.07 7.61 8.32
C GLY A 46 19.02 8.39 9.11
N THR A 47 17.80 8.51 8.59
CA THR A 47 16.65 8.80 9.45
C THR A 47 16.71 7.77 10.59
N PRO A 48 16.73 8.19 11.87
CA PRO A 48 16.77 7.23 12.96
C PRO A 48 15.54 6.34 12.85
N VAL A 49 15.74 5.11 12.41
CA VAL A 49 14.71 4.08 12.45
C VAL A 49 14.51 3.81 13.94
N ILE A 50 13.42 4.32 14.50
CA ILE A 50 13.02 3.98 15.87
C ILE A 50 12.82 2.47 15.87
N PRO A 51 13.62 1.71 16.63
CA PRO A 51 13.49 0.27 16.62
C PRO A 51 12.06 -0.11 17.02
N LYS A 52 11.47 -1.07 16.31
CA LYS A 52 10.10 -1.54 16.46
C LYS A 52 9.70 -1.88 17.94
N TYR A 53 10.68 -2.24 18.76
CA TYR A 53 10.51 -2.54 20.19
C TYR A 53 10.44 -1.29 21.09
N ARG A 54 10.66 -0.08 20.56
CA ARG A 54 10.48 1.18 21.29
C ARG A 54 9.08 1.77 21.15
N GLU A 55 8.25 1.22 20.28
CA GLU A 55 6.85 1.62 20.20
C GLU A 55 6.10 1.03 21.39
N VAL A 56 5.42 1.89 22.15
CA VAL A 56 4.62 1.48 23.32
C VAL A 56 3.44 0.61 22.88
N ILE A 57 2.92 0.83 21.68
CA ILE A 57 1.84 0.07 21.09
C ILE A 57 2.40 -0.77 19.93
N PRO A 58 2.22 -2.11 19.96
CA PRO A 58 2.68 -2.97 18.88
C PRO A 58 2.02 -2.59 17.54
N ALA A 59 2.85 -2.31 16.57
CA ALA A 59 2.42 -2.05 15.19
C ALA A 59 2.80 -3.22 14.28
N GLN A 60 1.93 -3.51 13.31
CA GLN A 60 2.26 -4.37 12.18
C GLN A 60 2.60 -3.47 11.00
N VAL A 61 3.70 -3.74 10.31
CA VAL A 61 4.22 -2.86 9.27
C VAL A 61 4.57 -3.69 8.04
N LEU A 62 4.09 -3.26 6.88
CA LEU A 62 4.50 -3.72 5.56
C LEU A 62 5.25 -2.58 4.87
N LYS A 63 6.49 -2.83 4.50
CA LYS A 63 7.34 -1.86 3.80
C LYS A 63 7.41 -2.16 2.31
N GLU A 64 7.95 -1.24 1.54
CA GLU A 64 8.08 -1.31 0.08
C GLU A 64 8.50 -2.69 -0.42
N VAL A 65 9.53 -3.31 0.18
CA VAL A 65 10.03 -4.63 -0.23
C VAL A 65 8.98 -5.72 -0.03
N ASP A 66 8.24 -5.67 1.09
CA ASP A 66 7.16 -6.62 1.38
C ASP A 66 5.98 -6.40 0.45
N LEU A 67 5.60 -5.13 0.22
CA LEU A 67 4.51 -4.76 -0.69
C LEU A 67 4.76 -5.23 -2.13
N GLN A 68 6.00 -5.10 -2.61
CA GLN A 68 6.38 -5.60 -3.94
C GLN A 68 6.30 -7.13 -4.04
N ARG A 69 6.70 -7.86 -2.99
CA ARG A 69 6.63 -9.33 -2.93
C ARG A 69 5.19 -9.85 -2.91
N LEU A 70 4.28 -9.13 -2.28
CA LEU A 70 2.88 -9.52 -2.20
C LEU A 70 2.16 -9.46 -3.56
N ASN A 71 2.69 -8.72 -4.54
CA ASN A 71 2.09 -8.52 -5.86
C ASN A 71 0.59 -8.21 -5.83
N SER A 72 0.17 -7.44 -4.84
CA SER A 72 -1.23 -7.08 -4.62
C SER A 72 -1.64 -5.92 -5.53
N LEU A 73 -2.94 -5.82 -5.85
CA LEU A 73 -3.47 -4.77 -6.72
C LEU A 73 -3.76 -3.46 -5.97
N SER A 74 -4.12 -3.58 -4.69
CA SER A 74 -4.54 -2.44 -3.88
C SER A 74 -4.04 -2.54 -2.44
N VAL A 75 -4.10 -1.43 -1.72
CA VAL A 75 -3.83 -1.35 -0.29
C VAL A 75 -4.69 -2.35 0.49
N ALA A 76 -5.97 -2.50 0.12
CA ALA A 76 -6.86 -3.48 0.74
C ALA A 76 -6.32 -4.92 0.65
N ASP A 77 -5.78 -5.29 -0.51
CA ASP A 77 -5.25 -6.63 -0.73
C ASP A 77 -3.97 -6.88 0.07
N ALA A 78 -3.15 -5.86 0.29
CA ALA A 78 -1.95 -5.95 1.12
C ALA A 78 -2.30 -6.05 2.61
N ILE A 79 -3.28 -5.31 3.09
CA ILE A 79 -3.67 -5.28 4.50
C ILE A 79 -4.20 -6.63 5.00
N ARG A 80 -4.71 -7.48 4.14
CA ARG A 80 -5.18 -8.84 4.52
C ARG A 80 -4.10 -9.70 5.18
N TYR A 81 -2.84 -9.37 4.97
CA TYR A 81 -1.70 -10.09 5.57
C TYR A 81 -1.39 -9.65 7.01
N PHE A 82 -2.06 -8.64 7.52
CA PHE A 82 -1.95 -8.27 8.93
C PHE A 82 -2.77 -9.21 9.81
N ALA A 83 -2.21 -9.60 10.93
CA ALA A 83 -2.90 -10.45 11.90
C ALA A 83 -4.09 -9.72 12.53
N GLY A 84 -5.23 -10.41 12.63
CA GLY A 84 -6.46 -9.86 13.21
C GLY A 84 -7.25 -8.94 12.27
N VAL A 85 -6.86 -8.86 11.01
CA VAL A 85 -7.58 -8.10 9.98
C VAL A 85 -8.50 -8.99 9.18
N GLN A 86 -9.74 -8.56 9.03
CA GLN A 86 -10.73 -9.15 8.14
C GLN A 86 -11.03 -8.18 7.00
N LEU A 87 -10.70 -8.57 5.79
CA LEU A 87 -11.10 -7.83 4.59
C LEU A 87 -12.50 -8.27 4.18
N LYS A 88 -13.42 -7.31 4.07
CA LYS A 88 -14.73 -7.51 3.45
C LYS A 88 -14.64 -7.06 2.00
N ASP A 89 -14.78 -7.99 1.09
CA ASP A 89 -14.76 -7.79 -0.35
C ASP A 89 -16.15 -8.04 -0.92
N TYR A 90 -16.75 -7.03 -1.55
CA TYR A 90 -18.11 -7.06 -2.04
C TYR A 90 -18.22 -7.35 -3.55
N GLY A 91 -17.17 -7.84 -4.18
CA GLY A 91 -17.30 -8.15 -5.61
C GLY A 91 -16.03 -8.49 -6.38
N GLY A 92 -15.01 -9.00 -5.77
CA GLY A 92 -13.78 -9.43 -6.46
C GLY A 92 -12.90 -8.26 -6.90
N VAL A 93 -12.42 -8.22 -8.16
CA VAL A 93 -11.46 -7.21 -8.61
C VAL A 93 -12.03 -5.80 -8.47
N GLY A 94 -13.31 -5.60 -8.84
CA GLY A 94 -14.01 -4.31 -8.78
C GLY A 94 -14.77 -4.05 -7.49
N GLY A 95 -14.79 -5.00 -6.56
CA GLY A 95 -15.58 -4.89 -5.34
C GLY A 95 -15.13 -3.79 -4.40
N LEU A 96 -16.11 -3.24 -3.68
CA LEU A 96 -15.84 -2.40 -2.52
C LEU A 96 -15.04 -3.21 -1.49
N LYS A 97 -13.94 -2.65 -0.98
CA LYS A 97 -13.05 -3.34 -0.04
C LYS A 97 -12.93 -2.56 1.26
N THR A 98 -13.61 -3.03 2.29
CA THR A 98 -13.55 -2.44 3.64
C THR A 98 -12.83 -3.36 4.61
N VAL A 99 -12.25 -2.79 5.64
CA VAL A 99 -11.43 -3.50 6.62
C VAL A 99 -12.10 -3.46 7.99
N ASN A 100 -12.10 -4.60 8.65
CA ASN A 100 -12.52 -4.77 10.03
C ASN A 100 -11.35 -5.36 10.83
N ILE A 101 -11.04 -4.77 11.98
CA ILE A 101 -10.00 -5.26 12.86
C ILE A 101 -10.65 -5.83 14.11
N ARG A 102 -10.28 -7.07 14.48
CA ARG A 102 -10.75 -7.77 15.69
C ARG A 102 -12.27 -7.73 15.87
N SER A 103 -13.03 -7.77 14.77
CA SER A 103 -14.50 -7.71 14.76
C SER A 103 -15.12 -6.46 15.38
N MET A 104 -14.37 -5.36 15.51
CA MET A 104 -14.84 -4.08 16.04
C MET A 104 -15.78 -3.32 15.10
N GLY A 105 -15.91 -3.78 13.87
CA GLY A 105 -16.71 -3.11 12.83
C GLY A 105 -15.89 -2.16 11.95
N THR A 106 -16.36 -1.96 10.72
CA THR A 106 -15.67 -1.13 9.72
C THR A 106 -15.77 0.36 10.02
N ASN A 107 -16.78 0.78 10.78
CA ASN A 107 -17.04 2.19 11.12
C ASN A 107 -16.13 2.73 12.24
N HIS A 108 -15.48 1.84 12.98
CA HIS A 108 -14.60 2.20 14.10
C HIS A 108 -13.12 2.23 13.71
N MET A 109 -12.85 2.14 12.42
CA MET A 109 -11.50 2.19 11.85
C MET A 109 -11.16 3.58 11.35
N ALA A 110 -9.96 4.05 11.66
CA ALA A 110 -9.41 5.25 11.04
C ALA A 110 -8.32 4.88 10.02
N VAL A 111 -8.36 5.53 8.89
CA VAL A 111 -7.36 5.39 7.83
C VAL A 111 -6.72 6.74 7.58
N PHE A 112 -5.41 6.79 7.63
CA PHE A 112 -4.62 8.00 7.40
C PHE A 112 -3.77 7.83 6.13
N TYR A 113 -3.81 8.85 5.29
CA TYR A 113 -3.01 8.94 4.09
C TYR A 113 -2.04 10.11 4.23
N ASP A 114 -0.75 9.82 4.34
CA ASP A 114 0.31 10.79 4.69
C ASP A 114 -0.02 11.66 5.94
N GLY A 115 -0.59 11.02 6.96
CA GLY A 115 -0.91 11.67 8.23
C GLY A 115 -2.23 12.45 8.25
N ILE A 116 -3.02 12.42 7.19
CA ILE A 116 -4.32 13.06 7.11
C ILE A 116 -5.42 12.01 7.00
N GLN A 117 -6.42 12.08 7.89
CA GLN A 117 -7.49 11.11 7.92
C GLN A 117 -8.31 11.12 6.62
N LEU A 118 -8.51 9.92 6.07
CA LEU A 118 -9.47 9.69 5.00
C LEU A 118 -10.87 9.54 5.60
N GLY A 119 -11.86 10.07 4.93
CA GLY A 119 -13.26 9.92 5.28
C GLY A 119 -14.07 9.59 4.04
N ASN A 120 -15.29 9.13 4.28
CA ASN A 120 -16.35 9.05 3.30
C ASN A 120 -17.52 9.85 3.86
N ALA A 121 -18.04 10.81 3.10
CA ALA A 121 -19.14 11.67 3.52
C ALA A 121 -20.45 10.92 3.76
N GLN A 122 -20.62 9.73 3.13
CA GLN A 122 -21.86 8.97 3.17
C GLN A 122 -22.00 8.11 4.44
N ASN A 123 -20.99 7.29 4.76
CA ASN A 123 -21.10 6.29 5.84
C ASN A 123 -19.83 6.14 6.68
N GLY A 124 -18.82 6.97 6.46
CA GLY A 124 -17.55 6.95 7.20
C GLY A 124 -16.63 5.78 6.84
N GLN A 125 -17.05 4.83 6.01
CA GLN A 125 -16.24 3.69 5.60
C GLN A 125 -15.31 4.08 4.45
N VAL A 126 -14.05 3.69 4.54
CA VAL A 126 -13.05 3.93 3.50
C VAL A 126 -12.89 2.69 2.63
N ASP A 127 -13.12 2.83 1.31
CA ASP A 127 -12.78 1.81 0.32
C ASP A 127 -11.27 1.81 0.08
N LEU A 128 -10.57 0.85 0.68
CA LEU A 128 -9.13 0.69 0.51
C LEU A 128 -8.72 0.09 -0.83
N GLY A 129 -9.68 -0.40 -1.62
CA GLY A 129 -9.48 -0.83 -3.00
C GLY A 129 -9.12 0.31 -3.95
N ARG A 130 -9.41 1.57 -3.57
CA ARG A 130 -9.12 2.77 -4.38
C ARG A 130 -7.65 3.14 -4.42
N PHE A 131 -6.83 2.69 -3.45
CA PHE A 131 -5.43 3.10 -3.32
C PHE A 131 -4.51 2.07 -3.95
N SER A 132 -3.65 2.54 -4.87
CA SER A 132 -2.62 1.72 -5.50
C SER A 132 -1.46 1.45 -4.54
N LEU A 133 -0.84 0.27 -4.67
CA LEU A 133 0.41 -0.01 -3.95
C LEU A 133 1.65 0.58 -4.64
N ASP A 134 1.54 0.98 -5.90
CA ASP A 134 2.70 1.47 -6.66
C ASP A 134 3.24 2.80 -6.10
N ASP A 135 2.39 3.57 -5.41
CA ASP A 135 2.72 4.84 -4.76
C ASP A 135 2.97 4.73 -3.26
N VAL A 136 2.79 3.55 -2.68
CA VAL A 136 2.92 3.33 -1.24
C VAL A 136 4.33 2.89 -0.86
N GLU A 137 4.91 3.54 0.15
CA GLU A 137 6.20 3.17 0.76
C GLU A 137 5.98 2.25 1.97
N GLU A 138 4.99 2.55 2.79
CA GLU A 138 4.72 1.81 4.03
C GLU A 138 3.23 1.79 4.35
N ILE A 139 2.75 0.65 4.83
CA ILE A 139 1.44 0.52 5.46
C ILE A 139 1.67 0.03 6.88
N SER A 140 1.19 0.78 7.87
CA SER A 140 1.28 0.39 9.28
C SER A 140 -0.09 0.32 9.93
N LEU A 141 -0.29 -0.72 10.73
CA LEU A 141 -1.52 -0.99 11.47
C LEU A 141 -1.23 -0.91 12.96
N TYR A 142 -1.97 -0.07 13.65
CA TYR A 142 -1.97 0.04 15.11
C TYR A 142 -3.29 -0.48 15.69
N ASN A 143 -3.20 -1.29 16.73
CA ASN A 143 -4.36 -1.70 17.52
C ASN A 143 -4.72 -0.57 18.51
N GLY A 144 -5.51 0.38 18.05
CA GLY A 144 -5.75 1.64 18.70
C GLY A 144 -5.04 2.79 17.97
N GLN A 145 -4.43 3.67 18.71
CA GLN A 145 -3.74 4.86 18.21
C GLN A 145 -2.22 4.69 18.17
N LYS A 146 -1.54 5.47 17.35
CA LYS A 146 -0.09 5.58 17.34
C LYS A 146 0.39 6.37 18.58
N SER A 147 1.50 5.95 19.17
CA SER A 147 2.13 6.64 20.30
C SER A 147 2.96 7.85 19.84
N ASP A 148 2.32 8.78 19.16
CA ASP A 148 2.94 10.02 18.67
C ASP A 148 2.12 11.22 19.17
N ILE A 149 2.77 12.13 19.88
CA ILE A 149 2.11 13.34 20.36
C ILE A 149 1.82 14.36 19.24
N PHE A 150 2.53 14.25 18.10
CA PHE A 150 2.30 15.08 16.91
C PHE A 150 1.30 14.42 15.96
N GLN A 151 0.08 14.26 16.42
CA GLN A 151 -1.02 13.76 15.62
C GLN A 151 -2.30 14.56 15.91
N SER A 152 -3.26 14.44 15.00
CA SER A 152 -4.55 15.12 15.16
C SER A 152 -5.36 14.54 16.32
N ALA A 153 -6.16 15.35 16.99
CA ALA A 153 -7.08 14.87 18.03
C ALA A 153 -8.05 13.80 17.52
N LYS A 154 -8.38 13.79 16.23
CA LYS A 154 -9.23 12.77 15.60
C LYS A 154 -8.59 11.37 15.60
N ASP A 155 -7.26 11.29 15.66
CA ASP A 155 -6.51 10.04 15.62
C ASP A 155 -6.73 9.21 16.89
N PHE A 156 -7.16 9.85 17.98
CA PHE A 156 -7.38 9.20 19.28
C PHE A 156 -8.76 8.54 19.44
N GLY A 157 -9.65 8.66 18.45
CA GLY A 157 -11.03 8.16 18.53
C GLY A 157 -11.28 6.81 17.88
N ALA A 158 -10.26 6.13 17.34
CA ALA A 158 -10.44 4.89 16.58
C ALA A 158 -10.03 3.63 17.37
N SER A 159 -10.75 2.53 17.15
CA SER A 159 -10.42 1.21 17.73
C SER A 159 -9.21 0.55 17.07
N GLY A 160 -8.92 0.93 15.83
CA GLY A 160 -7.75 0.54 15.06
C GLY A 160 -7.43 1.58 14.01
N THR A 161 -6.14 1.78 13.76
CA THR A 161 -5.67 2.85 12.89
C THR A 161 -4.72 2.30 11.84
N ILE A 162 -4.99 2.63 10.58
CA ILE A 162 -4.16 2.28 9.43
C ILE A 162 -3.50 3.56 8.93
N TYR A 163 -2.17 3.57 8.84
CA TYR A 163 -1.41 4.63 8.21
C TYR A 163 -0.85 4.15 6.89
N ILE A 164 -1.14 4.88 5.83
CA ILE A 164 -0.61 4.70 4.49
C ILE A 164 0.37 5.84 4.26
N THR A 165 1.64 5.50 4.15
CA THR A 165 2.70 6.47 3.84
C THR A 165 3.09 6.30 2.39
N THR A 166 3.03 7.38 1.62
CA THR A 166 3.37 7.36 0.22
C THR A 166 4.86 7.51 -0.01
N ARG A 167 5.29 7.00 -1.14
CA ARG A 167 6.70 7.07 -1.56
C ARG A 167 7.09 8.50 -1.87
N ARG A 168 8.22 8.92 -1.29
CA ARG A 168 8.89 10.18 -1.66
C ARG A 168 9.95 9.91 -2.72
N PRO A 169 10.08 10.80 -3.74
CA PRO A 169 11.12 10.68 -4.73
C PRO A 169 12.51 10.64 -4.12
N ARG A 170 13.33 9.67 -4.55
CA ARG A 170 14.74 9.54 -4.18
C ARG A 170 15.54 9.42 -5.46
N PHE A 171 16.59 10.20 -5.58
CA PHE A 171 17.42 10.26 -6.78
C PHE A 171 18.84 9.81 -6.44
N GLU A 172 19.40 8.98 -7.30
CA GLU A 172 20.81 8.65 -7.29
C GLU A 172 21.63 9.89 -7.71
N GLU A 173 22.90 9.92 -7.32
CA GLU A 173 23.79 11.01 -7.68
C GLU A 173 23.85 11.20 -9.21
N GLY A 174 23.72 12.45 -9.65
CA GLY A 174 23.68 12.80 -11.08
C GLY A 174 22.35 12.58 -11.79
N LYS A 175 21.40 11.86 -11.23
CA LYS A 175 20.07 11.63 -11.84
C LYS A 175 19.07 12.68 -11.39
N ARG A 176 18.29 13.20 -12.34
CA ARG A 176 17.21 14.16 -12.09
C ARG A 176 15.81 13.60 -12.33
N ALA A 177 15.71 12.44 -12.95
CA ALA A 177 14.43 11.84 -13.26
C ALA A 177 14.45 10.33 -13.01
N ASN A 178 13.35 9.80 -12.50
CA ASN A 178 13.07 8.38 -12.41
C ASN A 178 11.77 8.09 -13.17
N PHE A 179 11.73 6.99 -13.89
CA PHE A 179 10.54 6.51 -14.57
C PHE A 179 10.36 5.02 -14.27
N LYS A 180 9.14 4.64 -13.92
CA LYS A 180 8.74 3.24 -13.72
C LYS A 180 7.41 3.01 -14.46
N ALA A 181 7.36 1.99 -15.29
CA ALA A 181 6.11 1.50 -15.88
C ALA A 181 5.91 0.05 -15.44
N THR A 182 4.66 -0.31 -15.16
CA THR A 182 4.28 -1.65 -14.72
C THR A 182 3.03 -2.08 -15.48
N MET A 183 2.98 -3.33 -15.89
CA MET A 183 1.82 -3.95 -16.48
C MET A 183 1.46 -5.18 -15.67
N LYS A 184 0.27 -5.20 -15.08
CA LYS A 184 -0.26 -6.37 -14.36
C LYS A 184 -1.41 -6.96 -15.18
N THR A 185 -1.42 -8.25 -15.33
CA THR A 185 -2.50 -9.00 -15.98
C THR A 185 -2.86 -10.19 -15.10
N GLY A 186 -4.06 -10.71 -15.24
CA GLY A 186 -4.46 -11.83 -14.39
C GLY A 186 -5.84 -12.39 -14.74
N SER A 187 -6.35 -13.20 -13.83
CA SER A 187 -7.66 -13.80 -13.92
C SER A 187 -8.76 -12.74 -14.08
N PHE A 188 -9.91 -13.17 -14.59
CA PHE A 188 -11.10 -12.33 -14.79
C PHE A 188 -10.93 -11.23 -15.85
N GLY A 189 -9.98 -11.41 -16.79
CA GLY A 189 -9.69 -10.44 -17.83
C GLY A 189 -9.05 -9.16 -17.30
N LEU A 190 -8.28 -9.26 -16.21
CA LEU A 190 -7.60 -8.11 -15.62
C LEU A 190 -6.50 -7.58 -16.52
N ILE A 191 -6.56 -6.28 -16.78
CA ILE A 191 -5.53 -5.47 -17.43
C ILE A 191 -5.31 -4.24 -16.55
N ASN A 192 -4.07 -4.04 -16.08
CA ASN A 192 -3.74 -2.97 -15.16
C ASN A 192 -2.35 -2.38 -15.47
N PRO A 193 -2.25 -1.49 -16.47
CA PRO A 193 -1.06 -0.68 -16.68
C PRO A 193 -0.95 0.43 -15.63
N SER A 194 0.24 0.69 -15.16
CA SER A 194 0.57 1.82 -14.31
C SER A 194 1.91 2.45 -14.70
N MET A 195 2.05 3.74 -14.43
CA MET A 195 3.29 4.47 -14.61
C MET A 195 3.53 5.41 -13.45
N ARG A 196 4.80 5.63 -13.14
CA ARG A 196 5.25 6.63 -12.17
C ARG A 196 6.44 7.39 -12.74
N TYR A 197 6.36 8.70 -12.67
CA TYR A 197 7.43 9.62 -13.07
C TYR A 197 7.78 10.52 -11.90
N GLU A 198 9.08 10.66 -11.64
CA GLU A 198 9.61 11.51 -10.58
C GLU A 198 10.65 12.46 -11.17
N TYR A 199 10.62 13.71 -10.75
CA TYR A 199 11.54 14.70 -11.24
C TYR A 199 12.10 15.57 -10.12
N LYS A 200 13.41 15.74 -10.11
CA LYS A 200 14.15 16.61 -9.19
C LYS A 200 14.17 18.03 -9.76
N ILE A 201 13.31 18.91 -9.23
CA ILE A 201 13.22 20.31 -9.66
C ILE A 201 14.45 21.08 -9.17
N SER A 202 14.80 20.86 -7.89
CA SER A 202 16.01 21.41 -7.25
C SER A 202 16.49 20.44 -6.17
N ASP A 203 17.60 20.77 -5.48
CA ASP A 203 18.07 19.96 -4.35
C ASP A 203 17.07 19.92 -3.17
N ALA A 204 16.26 20.95 -3.06
CA ALA A 204 15.25 21.06 -2.01
C ALA A 204 13.86 20.63 -2.44
N VAL A 205 13.55 20.57 -3.76
CA VAL A 205 12.20 20.33 -4.27
C VAL A 205 12.18 19.22 -5.32
N SER A 206 11.26 18.30 -5.16
CA SER A 206 10.99 17.23 -6.14
C SER A 206 9.50 17.09 -6.42
N SER A 207 9.17 16.55 -7.58
CA SER A 207 7.81 16.23 -8.00
C SER A 207 7.67 14.75 -8.29
N SER A 208 6.45 14.25 -8.13
CA SER A 208 6.05 12.91 -8.54
C SER A 208 4.71 12.96 -9.26
N PHE A 209 4.55 12.12 -10.25
CA PHE A 209 3.28 11.88 -10.94
C PHE A 209 3.11 10.38 -11.12
N SER A 210 1.94 9.86 -10.84
CA SER A 210 1.58 8.48 -11.14
C SER A 210 0.20 8.41 -11.77
N GLY A 211 0.03 7.42 -12.64
CA GLY A 211 -1.22 7.11 -13.28
C GLY A 211 -1.40 5.61 -13.38
N GLU A 212 -2.60 5.13 -13.15
CA GLU A 212 -2.98 3.73 -13.21
C GLU A 212 -4.36 3.59 -13.85
N TRP A 213 -4.50 2.60 -14.71
CA TRP A 213 -5.79 2.20 -15.25
C TRP A 213 -6.05 0.73 -14.91
N ILE A 214 -7.25 0.44 -14.46
CA ILE A 214 -7.68 -0.92 -14.12
C ILE A 214 -8.89 -1.24 -14.97
N ASN A 215 -8.81 -2.33 -15.71
CA ASN A 215 -9.94 -2.90 -16.40
C ASN A 215 -10.01 -4.40 -16.12
N ALA A 216 -11.18 -4.88 -15.75
CA ALA A 216 -11.43 -6.31 -15.57
C ALA A 216 -12.89 -6.63 -15.91
N THR A 217 -13.11 -7.78 -16.52
CA THR A 217 -14.48 -8.25 -16.84
C THR A 217 -15.17 -8.86 -15.64
N GLY A 218 -14.42 -9.28 -14.62
CA GLY A 218 -14.96 -9.92 -13.42
C GLY A 218 -15.69 -11.24 -13.66
N ARG A 219 -15.60 -11.80 -14.89
CA ARG A 219 -16.35 -13.02 -15.27
C ARG A 219 -15.57 -14.27 -14.87
N TYR A 220 -16.22 -15.18 -14.17
CA TYR A 220 -15.68 -16.50 -13.85
C TYR A 220 -16.78 -17.57 -13.82
N LYS A 221 -16.38 -18.79 -14.09
CA LYS A 221 -17.23 -19.97 -14.07
C LYS A 221 -17.29 -20.50 -12.65
N PHE A 222 -18.50 -20.81 -12.17
CA PHE A 222 -18.69 -21.41 -10.85
C PHE A 222 -19.78 -22.45 -10.91
N ARG A 223 -19.73 -23.43 -10.00
CA ARG A 223 -20.76 -24.43 -9.80
C ARG A 223 -21.67 -23.98 -8.67
N TYR A 224 -22.97 -23.89 -8.94
CA TYR A 224 -23.99 -23.56 -7.96
C TYR A 224 -24.81 -24.81 -7.64
N ARG A 225 -24.76 -25.20 -6.38
CA ARG A 225 -25.48 -26.35 -5.88
C ARG A 225 -26.39 -25.95 -4.72
N ARG A 226 -27.67 -26.29 -4.79
CA ARG A 226 -28.64 -26.05 -3.74
C ARG A 226 -29.19 -27.37 -3.25
N ARG A 227 -29.31 -27.53 -1.94
CA ARG A 227 -29.94 -28.69 -1.31
C ARG A 227 -31.38 -28.33 -0.85
N ASN A 228 -32.28 -29.30 -0.86
CA ASN A 228 -33.59 -29.17 -0.26
C ASN A 228 -33.52 -29.36 1.27
N THR A 229 -34.65 -29.27 1.94
CA THR A 229 -34.78 -29.48 3.40
C THR A 229 -34.42 -30.89 3.84
N LEU A 230 -34.47 -31.87 2.94
CA LEU A 230 -34.07 -33.26 3.18
C LEU A 230 -32.59 -33.53 2.94
N GLY A 231 -31.83 -32.51 2.56
CA GLY A 231 -30.40 -32.61 2.29
C GLY A 231 -30.03 -33.12 0.88
N GLU A 232 -31.01 -33.43 0.03
CA GLU A 232 -30.82 -33.88 -1.34
C GLU A 232 -30.50 -32.71 -2.27
N ILE A 233 -29.80 -33.00 -3.38
CA ILE A 233 -29.45 -31.98 -4.38
C ILE A 233 -30.72 -31.62 -5.17
N ALA A 234 -31.32 -30.48 -4.84
CA ALA A 234 -32.49 -29.96 -5.55
C ALA A 234 -32.10 -29.18 -6.83
N TYR A 235 -30.91 -28.69 -6.90
CA TYR A 235 -30.41 -27.91 -8.04
C TYR A 235 -28.90 -27.99 -8.13
N ASP A 236 -28.37 -28.31 -9.30
CA ASP A 236 -26.92 -28.33 -9.57
C ASP A 236 -26.69 -27.82 -11.00
N THR A 237 -25.98 -26.71 -11.11
CA THR A 237 -25.67 -26.10 -12.40
C THR A 237 -24.32 -25.44 -12.38
N THR A 238 -23.79 -25.24 -13.57
CA THR A 238 -22.59 -24.43 -13.78
C THR A 238 -22.96 -23.15 -14.50
N ALA A 239 -22.65 -22.01 -13.89
CA ALA A 239 -22.99 -20.70 -14.39
C ALA A 239 -21.74 -19.80 -14.46
N TYR A 240 -21.89 -18.68 -15.12
CA TYR A 240 -20.88 -17.62 -15.13
C TYR A 240 -21.33 -16.48 -14.23
N ARG A 241 -20.45 -16.06 -13.34
CA ARG A 241 -20.62 -14.82 -12.60
C ARG A 241 -20.56 -13.66 -13.55
N GLN A 242 -21.49 -12.74 -13.43
CA GLN A 242 -21.62 -11.55 -14.26
C GLN A 242 -21.71 -10.32 -13.37
N ASN A 243 -21.59 -9.13 -13.96
CA ASN A 243 -21.68 -7.85 -13.28
C ASN A 243 -20.65 -7.68 -12.15
N GLY A 244 -19.44 -8.20 -12.36
CA GLY A 244 -18.28 -8.01 -11.49
C GLY A 244 -17.19 -7.23 -12.17
N ASP A 245 -17.51 -6.55 -13.26
CA ASP A 245 -16.61 -5.75 -14.06
C ASP A 245 -16.22 -4.45 -13.36
N ILE A 246 -15.05 -3.96 -13.73
CA ILE A 246 -14.55 -2.64 -13.30
C ILE A 246 -13.80 -1.97 -14.45
N ASN A 247 -14.02 -0.67 -14.58
CA ASN A 247 -13.17 0.23 -15.32
C ASN A 247 -12.83 1.42 -14.42
N ALA A 248 -11.58 1.57 -14.04
CA ALA A 248 -11.15 2.60 -13.11
C ALA A 248 -9.85 3.26 -13.53
N THR A 249 -9.73 4.54 -13.21
CA THR A 249 -8.52 5.34 -13.40
C THR A 249 -8.12 5.98 -12.10
N ARG A 250 -6.84 5.92 -11.78
CA ARG A 250 -6.21 6.64 -10.65
C ARG A 250 -5.14 7.56 -11.19
N MET A 251 -5.08 8.77 -10.65
CA MET A 251 -4.00 9.70 -10.90
C MET A 251 -3.58 10.36 -9.59
N GLU A 252 -2.30 10.53 -9.42
CA GLU A 252 -1.73 11.16 -8.25
C GLU A 252 -0.56 12.05 -8.66
N ALA A 253 -0.52 13.25 -8.11
CA ALA A 253 0.57 14.20 -8.30
C ALA A 253 1.06 14.71 -6.95
N GLY A 254 2.37 14.78 -6.77
CA GLY A 254 3.00 15.21 -5.53
C GLY A 254 4.10 16.22 -5.75
N LEU A 255 4.16 17.23 -4.87
CA LEU A 255 5.30 18.12 -4.71
C LEU A 255 5.85 17.93 -3.30
N HIS A 256 7.15 17.73 -3.22
CA HIS A 256 7.86 17.44 -1.97
C HIS A 256 8.99 18.43 -1.79
N GLY A 257 8.99 19.13 -0.67
CA GLY A 257 10.03 20.09 -0.35
C GLY A 257 10.75 19.77 0.94
N LYS A 258 12.04 20.06 0.98
CA LYS A 258 12.89 20.01 2.17
C LYS A 258 13.20 21.43 2.61
N MET A 259 13.23 21.66 3.91
CA MET A 259 13.70 22.88 4.56
C MET A 259 14.83 22.50 5.51
N ALA A 260 15.57 23.47 6.04
CA ALA A 260 16.69 23.22 6.95
C ALA A 260 16.31 22.29 8.11
N ASP A 261 15.20 22.58 8.79
CA ASP A 261 14.71 21.80 9.93
C ASP A 261 13.28 21.26 9.74
N GLY A 262 12.89 21.05 8.48
CA GLY A 262 11.53 20.61 8.17
C GLY A 262 11.32 20.11 6.76
N GLN A 263 10.07 19.84 6.47
CA GLN A 263 9.62 19.34 5.17
C GLN A 263 8.17 19.70 4.93
N TRP A 264 7.82 19.82 3.66
CA TRP A 264 6.45 19.97 3.25
C TRP A 264 6.11 19.04 2.09
N THR A 265 4.84 18.74 1.96
CA THR A 265 4.31 17.94 0.85
C THR A 265 2.96 18.50 0.46
N VAL A 266 2.74 18.67 -0.83
CA VAL A 266 1.42 18.92 -1.40
C VAL A 266 1.10 17.77 -2.34
N ARG A 267 -0.09 17.21 -2.23
CA ARG A 267 -0.51 16.05 -3.00
C ARG A 267 -1.92 16.24 -3.53
N ALA A 268 -2.11 15.94 -4.80
CA ALA A 268 -3.41 15.83 -5.44
C ALA A 268 -3.66 14.37 -5.83
N TYR A 269 -4.87 13.90 -5.62
CA TYR A 269 -5.31 12.55 -5.91
C TYR A 269 -6.67 12.58 -6.58
N THR A 270 -6.87 11.74 -7.58
CA THR A 270 -8.18 11.49 -8.16
C THR A 270 -8.35 10.02 -8.52
N TYR A 271 -9.53 9.51 -8.25
CA TYR A 271 -9.96 8.16 -8.59
C TYR A 271 -11.34 8.25 -9.23
N ASN A 272 -11.48 7.66 -10.41
CA ASN A 272 -12.76 7.52 -11.11
C ASN A 272 -12.98 6.05 -11.41
N SER A 273 -14.17 5.55 -11.14
CA SER A 273 -14.52 4.17 -11.44
C SER A 273 -15.97 4.02 -11.88
N GLU A 274 -16.16 3.08 -12.79
CA GLU A 274 -17.44 2.46 -13.10
C GLU A 274 -17.30 0.96 -12.82
N ARG A 275 -18.23 0.41 -12.04
CA ARG A 275 -18.17 -0.99 -11.65
C ARG A 275 -19.54 -1.62 -11.51
N GLY A 276 -19.63 -2.91 -11.81
CA GLY A 276 -20.78 -3.73 -11.52
C GLY A 276 -20.71 -4.28 -10.09
N ILE A 277 -21.88 -4.44 -9.49
CA ILE A 277 -22.02 -5.08 -8.18
C ILE A 277 -22.74 -6.40 -8.42
N PRO A 278 -22.01 -7.54 -8.32
CA PRO A 278 -22.60 -8.84 -8.68
C PRO A 278 -23.69 -9.34 -7.72
N GLY A 279 -23.83 -8.73 -6.54
CA GLY A 279 -24.84 -9.11 -5.55
C GLY A 279 -24.71 -10.54 -5.01
N ALA A 280 -25.66 -10.98 -4.20
CA ALA A 280 -25.75 -12.36 -3.72
C ALA A 280 -26.56 -13.23 -4.70
N ILE A 281 -26.20 -14.51 -4.82
CA ILE A 281 -27.00 -15.48 -5.59
C ILE A 281 -28.15 -15.97 -4.70
N VAL A 282 -29.34 -15.53 -5.00
CA VAL A 282 -30.54 -15.89 -4.28
C VAL A 282 -31.57 -16.47 -5.24
N ASN A 283 -32.20 -17.60 -4.90
CA ASN A 283 -33.25 -18.25 -5.69
C ASN A 283 -32.89 -18.47 -7.17
N ASN A 284 -31.65 -18.90 -7.44
CA ASN A 284 -31.12 -19.17 -8.79
C ASN A 284 -31.03 -17.91 -9.68
N VAL A 285 -31.07 -16.71 -9.11
CA VAL A 285 -30.82 -15.47 -9.82
C VAL A 285 -29.30 -15.23 -9.83
N PHE A 286 -28.70 -15.31 -11.01
CA PHE A 286 -27.24 -15.22 -11.20
C PHE A 286 -26.80 -13.88 -11.79
N ARG A 287 -27.75 -13.09 -12.29
CA ARG A 287 -27.52 -11.80 -12.93
C ARG A 287 -28.21 -10.70 -12.13
N HIS A 288 -27.44 -9.69 -11.79
CA HIS A 288 -27.89 -8.47 -11.13
C HIS A 288 -27.52 -7.27 -11.98
N GLY A 289 -28.36 -6.23 -11.98
CA GLY A 289 -28.18 -5.01 -12.75
C GLY A 289 -27.61 -3.83 -11.96
N GLU A 290 -27.06 -4.08 -10.77
CA GLU A 290 -26.54 -3.03 -9.91
C GLU A 290 -25.25 -2.45 -10.45
N ARG A 291 -25.18 -1.13 -10.56
CA ARG A 291 -24.01 -0.38 -11.04
C ARG A 291 -23.61 0.70 -10.03
N LEU A 292 -22.32 0.98 -9.96
CA LEU A 292 -21.76 2.00 -9.10
C LEU A 292 -20.70 2.81 -9.84
N TRP A 293 -20.85 4.13 -9.81
CA TRP A 293 -19.88 5.09 -10.31
C TRP A 293 -19.35 5.89 -9.13
N ASP A 294 -18.05 5.94 -8.98
CA ASP A 294 -17.39 6.70 -7.93
C ASP A 294 -16.36 7.65 -8.53
N THR A 295 -16.39 8.90 -8.07
CA THR A 295 -15.32 9.87 -8.26
C THR A 295 -14.88 10.39 -6.91
N ASN A 296 -13.61 10.19 -6.57
CA ASN A 296 -13.02 10.68 -5.34
C ASN A 296 -11.80 11.50 -5.68
N SER A 297 -11.81 12.76 -5.30
CA SER A 297 -10.70 13.67 -5.54
C SER A 297 -10.36 14.43 -4.28
N PHE A 298 -9.08 14.58 -4.00
CA PHE A 298 -8.63 15.44 -2.91
C PHE A 298 -7.29 16.09 -3.23
N ILE A 299 -7.09 17.25 -2.63
CA ILE A 299 -5.79 17.89 -2.50
C ILE A 299 -5.47 18.05 -1.03
N GLN A 300 -4.26 17.70 -0.64
CA GLN A 300 -3.83 17.81 0.75
C GLN A 300 -2.42 18.38 0.85
N GLY A 301 -2.16 19.07 1.95
CA GLY A 301 -0.85 19.64 2.27
C GLY A 301 -0.44 19.32 3.68
N THR A 302 0.83 18.98 3.86
CA THR A 302 1.45 18.74 5.17
C THR A 302 2.72 19.57 5.27
N LEU A 303 2.87 20.30 6.35
CA LEU A 303 4.08 21.05 6.69
C LEU A 303 4.53 20.65 8.09
N THR A 304 5.75 20.20 8.21
CA THR A 304 6.40 19.94 9.50
C THR A 304 7.68 20.75 9.56
N ASN A 305 7.83 21.59 10.59
CA ASN A 305 9.06 22.34 10.77
C ASN A 305 9.40 22.52 12.24
N ARG A 306 10.68 22.52 12.56
CA ARG A 306 11.22 22.84 13.88
C ARG A 306 11.81 24.23 13.85
N TRP A 307 11.12 25.20 14.42
CA TRP A 307 11.53 26.60 14.45
C TRP A 307 12.56 26.88 15.52
N SER A 308 12.55 26.08 16.59
CA SER A 308 13.53 26.16 17.68
C SER A 308 13.66 24.82 18.41
N LYS A 309 14.57 24.71 19.36
CA LYS A 309 14.72 23.50 20.21
C LYS A 309 13.44 23.16 20.97
N LYS A 310 12.58 24.14 21.25
CA LYS A 310 11.34 23.98 22.04
C LYS A 310 10.07 24.08 21.21
N PHE A 311 10.14 24.53 19.96
CA PHE A 311 8.95 24.80 19.14
C PHE A 311 9.02 24.07 17.82
N ARG A 312 8.07 23.17 17.60
CA ARG A 312 7.84 22.43 16.36
C ARG A 312 6.39 22.59 15.94
N THR A 313 6.15 22.76 14.65
CA THR A 313 4.81 22.82 14.07
C THR A 313 4.54 21.60 13.19
N LEU A 314 3.30 21.15 13.22
CA LEU A 314 2.70 20.25 12.25
C LEU A 314 1.43 20.96 11.75
N PHE A 315 1.37 21.25 10.46
CA PHE A 315 0.21 21.82 9.81
C PHE A 315 -0.28 20.86 8.73
N ASN A 316 -1.55 20.50 8.79
CA ASN A 316 -2.22 19.65 7.82
C ASN A 316 -3.45 20.36 7.28
N THR A 317 -3.63 20.30 5.97
CA THR A 317 -4.82 20.81 5.30
C THR A 317 -5.27 19.80 4.23
N LYS A 318 -6.59 19.71 4.03
CA LYS A 318 -7.19 18.85 3.01
C LYS A 318 -8.48 19.46 2.49
N TYR A 319 -8.64 19.43 1.19
CA TYR A 319 -9.91 19.64 0.51
C TYR A 319 -10.25 18.36 -0.27
N ALA A 320 -11.47 17.87 -0.12
CA ALA A 320 -11.93 16.66 -0.80
C ALA A 320 -13.29 16.89 -1.46
N ALA A 321 -13.47 16.29 -2.62
CA ALA A 321 -14.72 16.26 -3.35
C ALA A 321 -15.01 14.82 -3.77
N ASP A 322 -16.12 14.29 -3.29
CA ASP A 322 -16.56 12.92 -3.56
C ASP A 322 -17.90 12.95 -4.28
N TYR A 323 -18.02 12.08 -5.28
CA TYR A 323 -19.26 11.84 -5.99
C TYR A 323 -19.49 10.33 -6.09
N THR A 324 -20.68 9.87 -5.72
CA THR A 324 -21.08 8.49 -5.83
C THR A 324 -22.47 8.40 -6.45
N HIS A 325 -22.59 7.61 -7.50
CA HIS A 325 -23.85 7.31 -8.16
C HIS A 325 -24.10 5.80 -8.14
N TYR A 326 -25.19 5.39 -7.52
CA TYR A 326 -25.62 3.99 -7.48
C TYR A 326 -26.94 3.83 -8.24
N GLU A 327 -27.02 2.84 -9.08
CA GLU A 327 -28.22 2.50 -9.84
C GLU A 327 -28.51 1.00 -9.74
N ASN A 328 -29.76 0.65 -9.45
CA ASN A 328 -30.24 -0.71 -9.49
C ASN A 328 -31.37 -0.82 -10.52
N GLN A 329 -31.13 -1.63 -11.57
CA GLN A 329 -32.05 -1.84 -12.69
C GLN A 329 -32.82 -3.17 -12.55
N ASP A 330 -32.75 -3.87 -11.42
CA ASP A 330 -33.45 -5.13 -11.24
C ASP A 330 -34.97 -4.92 -11.19
N ALA A 331 -35.69 -5.54 -12.13
CA ALA A 331 -37.12 -5.35 -12.32
C ALA A 331 -38.01 -5.77 -11.11
N LYS A 332 -37.44 -6.50 -10.15
CA LYS A 332 -38.12 -6.96 -8.94
C LYS A 332 -37.93 -6.00 -7.73
N LEU A 333 -37.13 -4.99 -7.86
CA LEU A 333 -36.88 -3.99 -6.83
C LEU A 333 -37.35 -2.63 -7.34
N ILE A 334 -37.88 -1.82 -6.43
CA ILE A 334 -38.18 -0.42 -6.73
C ILE A 334 -36.85 0.22 -7.16
N GLN A 335 -36.82 0.77 -8.39
CA GLN A 335 -35.63 1.44 -8.91
C GLN A 335 -35.26 2.58 -7.98
N THR A 336 -34.10 2.49 -7.38
CA THR A 336 -33.56 3.55 -6.50
C THR A 336 -32.35 4.14 -7.17
N LYS A 337 -32.39 5.43 -7.47
CA LYS A 337 -31.27 6.20 -7.98
C LYS A 337 -30.86 7.19 -6.91
N ASN A 338 -29.69 7.00 -6.33
CA ASN A 338 -29.14 7.90 -5.31
C ASN A 338 -27.86 8.54 -5.84
N THR A 339 -27.80 9.87 -5.78
CA THR A 339 -26.62 10.67 -6.13
C THR A 339 -26.22 11.48 -4.89
N TYR A 340 -24.97 11.41 -4.49
CA TYR A 340 -24.41 12.07 -3.32
C TYR A 340 -23.22 12.94 -3.70
#